data_0adca348d6a8460e5ba49b724b794fa7
#
_entry.id   0adca348d6a8460e5ba49b724b794fa7
#
_cell.length_a   1.000
_cell.length_b   1.000
_cell.length_c   1.000
_cell.angle_alpha   90.00
_cell.angle_beta   90.00
_cell.angle_gamma   90.00
#
_symmetry.space_group_name_H-M   'P 1'
#
loop_
_entity.id
_entity.type
_entity.pdbx_description
1 polymer ?
#
loop_
_entity_poly.entity_id
_entity_poly.type
_entity_poly.pdbx_seq_one_letter_code
_entity_poly.pdbx_strand_id
1 'polypeptide(L)'
;MALTKIGKEGITGISNASDATFLTATSGEGVTLAGTLAVTGVHTVGTNAVATSDGGAATTNIVQGLAKQWCHTSGVGTPALADSFNTASVTDLETGGQSFTFTSAMANANFSTQALVHLSGQITTISQLMADGHTQTTAITAAKSHTTSAAVDADKSITVHGDLA
;
A
#
# COMPACT_ATOMS: atom_id res chain seq x y z
N MET A 1 -21.84 13.78 41.47
CA MET A 1 -22.35 12.39 41.35
C MET A 1 -21.14 11.49 41.20
N ALA A 2 -20.90 10.58 42.12
CA ALA A 2 -19.76 9.65 41.99
C ALA A 2 -20.09 8.62 40.92
N LEU A 3 -19.21 8.47 39.93
CA LEU A 3 -19.31 7.41 38.94
C LEU A 3 -19.16 6.06 39.63
N THR A 4 -20.14 5.20 39.45
CA THR A 4 -20.10 3.82 39.95
C THR A 4 -19.00 3.08 39.24
N LYS A 5 -17.99 2.60 39.95
CA LYS A 5 -17.00 1.69 39.36
C LYS A 5 -17.72 0.38 39.05
N ILE A 6 -17.79 0.03 37.76
CA ILE A 6 -18.25 -1.29 37.35
C ILE A 6 -17.07 -2.23 37.61
N GLY A 7 -17.20 -3.14 38.57
CA GLY A 7 -16.21 -4.20 38.77
C GLY A 7 -16.14 -5.16 37.61
N LYS A 8 -15.10 -5.96 37.56
CA LYS A 8 -14.88 -6.98 36.47
C LYS A 8 -16.07 -7.93 36.29
N GLU A 9 -16.85 -8.12 37.39
CA GLU A 9 -18.07 -8.98 37.38
C GLU A 9 -19.23 -8.34 36.61
N GLY A 10 -19.21 -7.02 36.38
CA GLY A 10 -20.23 -6.28 35.63
C GLY A 10 -20.03 -6.29 34.13
N ILE A 11 -18.93 -6.84 33.64
CA ILE A 11 -18.59 -6.88 32.20
C ILE A 11 -18.49 -8.35 31.76
N THR A 12 -19.56 -8.86 31.16
CA THR A 12 -19.60 -10.24 30.66
C THR A 12 -18.58 -10.44 29.56
N GLY A 13 -17.74 -11.45 29.66
CA GLY A 13 -16.73 -11.80 28.64
C GLY A 13 -15.31 -11.32 28.95
N ILE A 14 -15.10 -10.59 30.05
CA ILE A 14 -13.75 -10.34 30.57
C ILE A 14 -13.42 -11.44 31.57
N SER A 15 -12.90 -12.53 31.09
CA SER A 15 -12.35 -13.63 31.90
C SER A 15 -10.87 -13.39 32.10
N ASN A 16 -10.50 -12.60 33.12
CA ASN A 16 -9.10 -12.41 33.42
C ASN A 16 -8.83 -12.29 34.93
N ALA A 17 -7.91 -13.10 35.41
CA ALA A 17 -7.36 -13.03 36.74
C ALA A 17 -6.18 -12.04 36.85
N SER A 18 -5.89 -11.28 35.80
CA SER A 18 -4.80 -10.31 35.76
C SER A 18 -5.25 -8.98 36.34
N ASP A 19 -4.46 -8.40 37.23
CA ASP A 19 -4.64 -7.04 37.76
C ASP A 19 -4.22 -5.94 36.74
N ALA A 20 -3.82 -6.33 35.53
CA ALA A 20 -3.42 -5.40 34.48
C ALA A 20 -4.63 -4.61 33.93
N THR A 21 -4.46 -3.33 33.74
CA THR A 21 -5.45 -2.48 33.08
C THR A 21 -5.58 -2.93 31.63
N PHE A 22 -6.77 -3.44 31.28
CA PHE A 22 -7.04 -3.89 29.91
C PHE A 22 -7.29 -2.71 28.97
N LEU A 23 -8.04 -1.71 29.43
CA LEU A 23 -8.44 -0.56 28.64
C LEU A 23 -8.48 0.70 29.51
N THR A 24 -7.85 1.76 29.08
CA THR A 24 -7.95 3.09 29.70
C THR A 24 -8.54 4.07 28.70
N ALA A 25 -9.69 4.65 29.04
CA ALA A 25 -10.25 5.80 28.33
C ALA A 25 -9.71 7.09 29.00
N THR A 26 -9.13 7.97 28.21
CA THR A 26 -8.64 9.28 28.68
C THR A 26 -9.70 10.35 28.51
N SER A 27 -9.59 11.46 29.23
CA SER A 27 -10.53 12.60 29.12
C SER A 27 -10.52 13.27 27.72
N GLY A 28 -9.54 12.96 26.86
CA GLY A 28 -9.46 13.40 25.48
C GLY A 28 -10.01 12.37 24.48
N GLU A 29 -10.92 11.48 24.92
CA GLU A 29 -11.54 10.42 24.09
C GLU A 29 -10.57 9.36 23.56
N GLY A 30 -9.35 9.34 24.05
CA GLY A 30 -8.35 8.32 23.72
C GLY A 30 -8.51 7.05 24.53
N VAL A 31 -8.28 5.91 23.92
CA VAL A 31 -8.20 4.61 24.59
C VAL A 31 -6.77 4.08 24.47
N THR A 32 -6.15 3.81 25.61
CA THR A 32 -4.80 3.22 25.65
C THR A 32 -4.90 1.76 26.07
N LEU A 33 -4.34 0.88 25.26
CA LEU A 33 -4.12 -0.52 25.58
C LEU A 33 -2.73 -0.68 26.17
N ALA A 34 -2.65 -1.21 27.38
CA ALA A 34 -1.38 -1.37 28.11
C ALA A 34 -0.53 -2.54 27.61
N GLY A 35 -1.00 -3.29 26.62
CA GLY A 35 -0.33 -4.45 26.07
C GLY A 35 -0.54 -4.57 24.55
N THR A 36 -0.33 -5.77 24.03
CA THR A 36 -0.52 -6.06 22.62
C THR A 36 -2.01 -6.15 22.26
N LEU A 37 -2.44 -5.46 21.22
CA LEU A 37 -3.74 -5.65 20.58
C LEU A 37 -3.63 -6.74 19.53
N ALA A 38 -4.27 -7.89 19.74
CA ALA A 38 -4.46 -8.92 18.73
C ALA A 38 -5.87 -8.83 18.15
N VAL A 39 -5.97 -8.52 16.86
CA VAL A 39 -7.23 -8.48 16.12
C VAL A 39 -7.30 -9.68 15.20
N THR A 40 -8.25 -10.59 15.43
CA THR A 40 -8.43 -11.80 14.61
C THR A 40 -9.31 -11.56 13.37
N GLY A 41 -9.93 -10.41 13.27
CA GLY A 41 -10.75 -9.97 12.14
C GLY A 41 -10.15 -8.78 11.39
N VAL A 42 -10.99 -8.07 10.65
CA VAL A 42 -10.58 -6.84 9.97
C VAL A 42 -10.31 -5.75 11.00
N HIS A 43 -9.13 -5.15 10.91
CA HIS A 43 -8.77 -3.95 11.68
C HIS A 43 -8.93 -2.72 10.79
N THR A 44 -9.98 -1.95 11.00
CA THR A 44 -10.18 -0.68 10.31
C THR A 44 -9.43 0.43 11.04
N VAL A 45 -8.50 1.06 10.37
CA VAL A 45 -7.73 2.20 10.88
C VAL A 45 -8.29 3.47 10.24
N GLY A 46 -8.50 4.51 11.03
CA GLY A 46 -8.97 5.80 10.52
C GLY A 46 -7.91 6.53 9.68
N THR A 47 -8.28 7.68 9.14
CA THR A 47 -7.45 8.49 8.23
C THR A 47 -6.10 8.94 8.81
N ASN A 48 -5.97 8.97 10.14
CA ASN A 48 -4.76 9.40 10.85
C ASN A 48 -4.06 8.25 11.60
N ALA A 49 -3.96 7.09 10.96
CA ALA A 49 -3.15 6.00 11.51
C ALA A 49 -1.66 6.41 11.50
N VAL A 50 -1.07 6.53 12.67
CA VAL A 50 0.31 7.00 12.82
C VAL A 50 1.13 5.95 13.55
N ALA A 51 2.31 5.65 13.00
CA ALA A 51 3.37 4.92 13.69
C ALA A 51 4.42 5.90 14.21
N THR A 52 4.85 5.71 15.46
CA THR A 52 5.99 6.43 16.02
C THR A 52 7.26 5.68 15.70
N SER A 53 8.32 6.39 15.31
CA SER A 53 9.63 5.79 15.05
C SER A 53 10.18 5.14 16.33
N ASP A 54 10.98 4.08 16.17
CA ASP A 54 11.65 3.41 17.27
C ASP A 54 12.56 4.39 18.03
N GLY A 55 12.23 4.65 19.28
CA GLY A 55 12.96 5.56 20.16
C GLY A 55 12.89 7.06 19.84
N GLY A 56 12.03 7.49 18.90
CA GLY A 56 11.94 8.90 18.46
C GLY A 56 10.55 9.53 18.62
N ALA A 57 10.52 10.87 18.52
CA ALA A 57 9.28 11.65 18.49
C ALA A 57 8.69 11.77 17.06
N ALA A 58 9.41 11.32 16.03
CA ALA A 58 8.94 11.38 14.66
C ALA A 58 7.82 10.34 14.42
N THR A 59 6.81 10.76 13.69
CA THR A 59 5.67 9.92 13.35
C THR A 59 5.52 9.80 11.83
N THR A 60 5.02 8.65 11.37
CA THR A 60 4.74 8.38 9.97
C THR A 60 3.30 7.94 9.81
N ASN A 61 2.60 8.49 8.84
CA ASN A 61 1.27 8.03 8.49
C ASN A 61 1.37 6.64 7.83
N ILE A 62 0.84 5.61 8.50
CA ILE A 62 0.89 4.23 8.02
C ILE A 62 0.11 4.10 6.72
N VAL A 63 -1.03 4.77 6.61
CA VAL A 63 -1.89 4.67 5.42
C VAL A 63 -1.17 5.21 4.19
N GLN A 64 -0.47 6.34 4.30
CA GLN A 64 0.33 6.88 3.19
C GLN A 64 1.57 6.04 2.87
N GLY A 65 2.16 5.39 3.87
CA GLY A 65 3.32 4.52 3.70
C GLY A 65 3.03 3.20 2.98
N LEU A 66 1.78 2.76 2.93
CA LEU A 66 1.40 1.52 2.26
C LEU A 66 1.27 1.71 0.74
N ALA A 67 1.65 0.68 -0.01
CA ALA A 67 1.39 0.62 -1.45
C ALA A 67 -0.13 0.66 -1.71
N LYS A 68 -0.55 1.51 -2.65
CA LYS A 68 -1.95 1.65 -3.07
C LYS A 68 -2.28 0.79 -4.28
N GLN A 69 -1.27 0.37 -4.98
CA GLN A 69 -1.37 -0.55 -6.12
C GLN A 69 -0.06 -1.32 -6.22
N TRP A 70 -0.13 -2.58 -6.59
CA TRP A 70 0.99 -3.34 -7.10
C TRP A 70 0.51 -4.36 -8.14
N CYS A 71 1.37 -4.70 -9.08
CA CYS A 71 1.12 -5.80 -10.00
C CYS A 71 2.42 -6.40 -10.52
N HIS A 72 2.29 -7.65 -10.96
CA HIS A 72 3.27 -8.34 -11.78
C HIS A 72 2.64 -8.69 -13.13
N THR A 73 3.32 -8.37 -14.23
CA THR A 73 2.81 -8.61 -15.57
C THR A 73 3.79 -9.44 -16.38
N SER A 74 3.24 -10.27 -17.29
CA SER A 74 3.99 -10.73 -18.44
C SER A 74 3.97 -9.63 -19.50
N GLY A 75 5.12 -9.30 -20.08
CA GLY A 75 5.28 -8.22 -21.04
C GLY A 75 5.76 -8.68 -22.41
N VAL A 76 6.01 -9.98 -22.58
CA VAL A 76 6.41 -10.56 -23.86
C VAL A 76 5.15 -11.00 -24.61
N GLY A 77 4.92 -10.41 -25.78
CA GLY A 77 3.68 -10.59 -26.53
C GLY A 77 2.54 -9.73 -26.00
N THR A 78 1.33 -10.25 -25.89
CA THR A 78 0.20 -9.50 -25.33
C THR A 78 0.36 -9.43 -23.81
N PRO A 79 0.49 -8.23 -23.21
CA PRO A 79 0.63 -8.08 -21.77
C PRO A 79 -0.55 -8.67 -21.00
N ALA A 80 -0.27 -9.37 -19.91
CA ALA A 80 -1.28 -9.94 -19.02
C ALA A 80 -0.88 -9.75 -17.56
N LEU A 81 -1.86 -9.52 -16.69
CA LEU A 81 -1.67 -9.51 -15.25
C LEU A 81 -1.47 -10.94 -14.76
N ALA A 82 -0.33 -11.20 -14.12
CA ALA A 82 -0.06 -12.47 -13.45
C ALA A 82 -0.62 -12.45 -12.02
N ASP A 83 -0.40 -11.34 -11.31
CA ASP A 83 -0.97 -11.08 -9.99
C ASP A 83 -1.01 -9.57 -9.72
N SER A 84 -1.97 -9.11 -8.89
CA SER A 84 -2.14 -7.68 -8.66
C SER A 84 -3.01 -7.33 -7.46
N PHE A 85 -2.80 -6.13 -6.97
CA PHE A 85 -3.69 -5.43 -6.04
C PHE A 85 -4.04 -4.05 -6.60
N ASN A 86 -5.31 -3.70 -6.60
CA ASN A 86 -5.85 -2.43 -7.12
C ASN A 86 -5.46 -2.16 -8.59
N THR A 87 -5.30 -3.21 -9.41
CA THR A 87 -5.06 -3.10 -10.85
C THR A 87 -6.19 -3.79 -11.59
N ALA A 88 -6.93 -3.04 -12.39
CA ALA A 88 -8.06 -3.55 -13.17
C ALA A 88 -7.59 -4.20 -14.49
N SER A 89 -6.59 -3.59 -15.15
CA SER A 89 -6.07 -4.08 -16.43
C SER A 89 -4.67 -3.57 -16.73
N VAL A 90 -4.00 -4.27 -17.63
CA VAL A 90 -2.80 -3.80 -18.31
C VAL A 90 -3.11 -3.67 -19.80
N THR A 91 -2.61 -2.60 -20.43
CA THR A 91 -2.76 -2.33 -21.86
C THR A 91 -1.38 -2.14 -22.47
N ASP A 92 -1.14 -2.79 -23.59
CA ASP A 92 0.03 -2.56 -24.44
C ASP A 92 -0.13 -1.22 -25.16
N LEU A 93 0.86 -0.34 -25.03
CA LEU A 93 0.87 0.95 -25.70
C LEU A 93 1.78 0.91 -26.94
N GLU A 94 2.98 0.38 -26.77
CA GLU A 94 4.03 0.29 -27.77
C GLU A 94 5.12 -0.64 -27.26
N THR A 95 6.10 -0.99 -28.10
CA THR A 95 7.24 -1.81 -27.65
C THR A 95 7.85 -1.26 -26.36
N GLY A 96 7.80 -2.05 -25.31
CA GLY A 96 8.25 -1.71 -23.97
C GLY A 96 7.30 -0.80 -23.16
N GLY A 97 6.24 -0.27 -23.77
CA GLY A 97 5.28 0.61 -23.12
C GLY A 97 4.04 -0.12 -22.61
N GLN A 98 3.69 0.06 -21.36
CA GLN A 98 2.47 -0.52 -20.76
C GLN A 98 1.74 0.51 -19.93
N SER A 99 0.42 0.51 -19.99
CA SER A 99 -0.48 1.28 -19.14
C SER A 99 -1.22 0.36 -18.19
N PHE A 100 -1.30 0.76 -16.92
CA PHE A 100 -1.95 0.04 -15.83
C PHE A 100 -3.13 0.85 -15.34
N THR A 101 -4.33 0.33 -15.50
CA THR A 101 -5.56 0.97 -15.02
C THR A 101 -5.84 0.52 -13.59
N PHE A 102 -6.10 1.46 -12.69
CA PHE A 102 -6.45 1.18 -11.31
C PHE A 102 -7.90 0.76 -11.17
N THR A 103 -8.20 -0.14 -10.25
CA THR A 103 -9.57 -0.50 -9.84
C THR A 103 -10.19 0.64 -9.04
N SER A 104 -9.45 1.18 -8.07
CA SER A 104 -9.82 2.38 -7.31
C SER A 104 -8.86 3.50 -7.67
N ALA A 105 -9.40 4.64 -8.08
CA ALA A 105 -8.62 5.78 -8.52
C ALA A 105 -7.74 6.35 -7.41
N MET A 106 -6.64 7.00 -7.78
CA MET A 106 -5.87 7.86 -6.89
C MET A 106 -6.57 9.21 -6.71
N ALA A 107 -6.39 9.88 -5.60
CA ALA A 107 -6.98 11.19 -5.32
C ALA A 107 -6.53 12.27 -6.33
N ASN A 108 -5.33 12.12 -6.87
CA ASN A 108 -4.76 12.98 -7.91
C ASN A 108 -3.68 12.22 -8.69
N ALA A 109 -3.08 12.86 -9.70
CA ALA A 109 -2.00 12.27 -10.51
C ALA A 109 -0.59 12.39 -9.86
N ASN A 110 -0.47 12.97 -8.67
CA ASN A 110 0.80 13.19 -7.98
C ASN A 110 1.15 12.00 -7.07
N PHE A 111 1.26 10.83 -7.63
CA PHE A 111 1.68 9.62 -6.92
C PHE A 111 3.08 9.16 -7.36
N SER A 112 3.74 8.39 -6.52
CA SER A 112 5.04 7.80 -6.81
C SER A 112 4.87 6.40 -7.38
N THR A 113 5.49 6.13 -8.52
CA THR A 113 5.52 4.81 -9.14
C THR A 113 6.93 4.27 -9.16
N GLN A 114 7.09 3.03 -8.75
CA GLN A 114 8.31 2.26 -8.89
C GLN A 114 8.04 1.07 -9.80
N ALA A 115 8.92 0.85 -10.77
CA ALA A 115 8.81 -0.26 -11.69
C ALA A 115 10.14 -0.99 -11.81
N LEU A 116 10.07 -2.32 -11.77
CA LEU A 116 11.19 -3.22 -12.02
C LEU A 116 10.87 -4.04 -13.26
N VAL A 117 11.84 -4.14 -14.17
CA VAL A 117 11.74 -4.93 -15.40
C VAL A 117 12.47 -6.25 -15.24
N HIS A 118 11.81 -7.32 -15.63
CA HIS A 118 12.37 -8.66 -15.71
C HIS A 118 12.55 -9.08 -17.16
N LEU A 119 13.78 -9.31 -17.58
CA LEU A 119 14.12 -9.93 -18.87
C LEU A 119 14.87 -11.23 -18.62
N SER A 120 14.33 -12.31 -19.18
CA SER A 120 14.97 -13.61 -19.11
C SER A 120 16.35 -13.58 -19.79
N GLY A 121 17.41 -13.81 -19.02
CA GLY A 121 18.78 -13.89 -19.51
C GLY A 121 19.53 -12.57 -19.74
N GLN A 122 18.95 -11.43 -19.36
CA GLN A 122 19.59 -10.12 -19.51
C GLN A 122 19.58 -9.32 -18.20
N ILE A 123 20.75 -8.97 -17.70
CA ILE A 123 20.92 -8.19 -16.45
C ILE A 123 20.82 -6.66 -16.68
N THR A 124 20.48 -6.22 -17.88
CA THR A 124 20.78 -4.86 -18.35
C THR A 124 19.56 -4.02 -18.74
N THR A 125 18.38 -4.33 -18.22
CA THR A 125 17.19 -3.51 -18.51
C THR A 125 16.90 -2.54 -17.39
N ILE A 126 16.80 -1.27 -17.73
CA ILE A 126 16.36 -0.22 -16.84
C ILE A 126 14.88 0.06 -17.17
N SER A 127 14.03 -0.02 -16.16
CA SER A 127 12.69 0.53 -16.27
C SER A 127 12.76 2.05 -16.21
N GLN A 128 12.25 2.71 -17.19
CA GLN A 128 12.10 4.16 -17.21
C GLN A 128 10.60 4.47 -17.09
N LEU A 129 10.26 5.27 -16.09
CA LEU A 129 8.92 5.85 -16.02
C LEU A 129 8.78 6.89 -17.12
N MET A 130 7.73 6.77 -17.93
CA MET A 130 7.34 7.84 -18.82
C MET A 130 6.62 8.90 -17.99
N ALA A 131 7.18 10.11 -17.93
CA ALA A 131 6.64 11.19 -17.12
C ALA A 131 5.28 11.73 -17.61
N ASP A 132 4.95 11.48 -18.87
CA ASP A 132 3.74 12.00 -19.50
C ASP A 132 2.69 10.89 -19.65
N GLY A 133 1.64 10.94 -18.85
CA GLY A 133 0.51 10.01 -19.01
C GLY A 133 -0.06 9.43 -17.73
N HIS A 134 0.52 9.73 -16.57
CA HIS A 134 -0.14 9.38 -15.31
C HIS A 134 -1.43 10.18 -15.15
N THR A 135 -2.49 9.48 -14.84
CA THR A 135 -3.78 10.07 -14.48
C THR A 135 -4.21 9.52 -13.13
N GLN A 136 -5.31 10.03 -12.57
CA GLN A 136 -5.88 9.46 -11.35
C GLN A 136 -6.21 7.97 -11.49
N THR A 137 -6.44 7.49 -12.69
CA THR A 137 -6.88 6.11 -12.97
C THR A 137 -5.82 5.24 -13.64
N THR A 138 -4.69 5.81 -14.08
CA THR A 138 -3.66 5.07 -14.82
C THR A 138 -2.24 5.44 -14.44
N ALA A 139 -1.35 4.44 -14.45
CA ALA A 139 0.10 4.61 -14.41
C ALA A 139 0.71 4.05 -15.71
N ILE A 140 1.71 4.74 -16.26
CA ILE A 140 2.39 4.34 -17.50
C ILE A 140 3.86 4.06 -17.21
N THR A 141 4.37 2.97 -17.78
CA THR A 141 5.78 2.59 -17.65
C THR A 141 6.36 2.22 -19.01
N ALA A 142 7.65 2.45 -19.18
CA ALA A 142 8.40 1.98 -20.34
C ALA A 142 9.63 1.17 -19.93
N ALA A 143 10.04 0.21 -20.73
CA ALA A 143 11.28 -0.54 -20.58
C ALA A 143 12.20 -0.27 -21.77
N LYS A 144 13.48 -0.02 -21.48
CA LYS A 144 14.51 0.16 -22.52
C LYS A 144 15.71 -0.73 -22.24
N SER A 145 16.32 -1.28 -23.28
CA SER A 145 17.60 -1.97 -23.16
C SER A 145 18.70 -0.99 -22.79
N HIS A 146 19.49 -1.32 -21.80
CA HIS A 146 20.64 -0.50 -21.36
C HIS A 146 21.71 -0.39 -22.46
N THR A 147 21.94 -1.44 -23.22
CA THR A 147 23.02 -1.49 -24.23
C THR A 147 22.69 -0.76 -25.52
N THR A 148 21.44 -0.74 -25.92
CA THR A 148 21.02 -0.15 -27.21
C THR A 148 20.11 1.05 -27.07
N SER A 149 19.64 1.35 -25.85
CA SER A 149 18.58 2.33 -25.58
C SER A 149 17.28 2.10 -26.36
N ALA A 150 17.14 0.92 -26.95
CA ALA A 150 15.95 0.53 -27.67
C ALA A 150 14.85 0.08 -26.69
N ALA A 151 13.60 0.36 -27.03
CA ALA A 151 12.45 -0.17 -26.30
C ALA A 151 12.40 -1.70 -26.43
N VAL A 152 12.00 -2.37 -25.36
CA VAL A 152 11.90 -3.83 -25.30
C VAL A 152 10.68 -4.25 -24.50
N ASP A 153 9.98 -5.26 -25.01
CA ASP A 153 8.90 -5.90 -24.28
C ASP A 153 9.47 -6.81 -23.19
N ALA A 154 8.98 -6.63 -22.00
CA ALA A 154 9.50 -7.32 -20.82
C ALA A 154 8.44 -7.43 -19.73
N ASP A 155 8.58 -8.45 -18.89
CA ASP A 155 7.80 -8.58 -17.68
C ASP A 155 8.09 -7.42 -16.71
N LYS A 156 7.09 -6.96 -16.00
CA LYS A 156 7.22 -5.83 -15.07
C LYS A 156 6.59 -6.12 -13.73
N SER A 157 7.25 -5.63 -12.70
CA SER A 157 6.67 -5.48 -11.36
C SER A 157 6.55 -4.00 -11.05
N ILE A 158 5.37 -3.58 -10.63
CA ILE A 158 5.07 -2.17 -10.36
C ILE A 158 4.51 -2.02 -8.96
N THR A 159 4.88 -0.92 -8.31
CA THR A 159 4.32 -0.50 -7.03
C THR A 159 4.03 0.99 -7.08
N VAL A 160 2.86 1.39 -6.59
CA VAL A 160 2.42 2.79 -6.54
C VAL A 160 2.12 3.20 -5.10
N HIS A 161 2.64 4.35 -4.71
CA HIS A 161 2.39 5.00 -3.43
C HIS A 161 1.77 6.37 -3.67
N GLY A 162 0.70 6.68 -2.95
CA GLY A 162 -0.04 7.93 -3.07
C GLY A 162 -1.28 7.90 -2.20
N ASP A 163 -2.25 8.76 -2.48
CA ASP A 163 -3.53 8.79 -1.81
C ASP A 163 -4.62 8.20 -2.72
N LEU A 164 -5.45 7.31 -2.18
CA LEU A 164 -6.66 6.87 -2.87
C LEU A 164 -7.74 7.96 -2.81
N ALA A 165 -8.59 8.03 -3.84
CA ALA A 165 -9.71 8.96 -3.91
C ALA A 165 -10.80 8.66 -2.87
#